data_abf1296ae01c52e20e9d28584b626129
#
_entry.id   abf1296ae01c52e20e9d28584b626129
#
_cell.length_a   1.000
_cell.length_b   1.000
_cell.length_c   1.000
_cell.angle_alpha   90.00
_cell.angle_beta   90.00
_cell.angle_gamma   90.00
#
_symmetry.space_group_name_H-M   'P 1'
#
loop_
_entity.id
_entity.type
_entity.pdbx_description
1 polymer ?
#
loop_
_entity_poly.entity_id
_entity_poly.type
_entity_poly.pdbx_seq_one_letter_code
_entity_poly.pdbx_strand_id
1 'polypeptide(L)'
;ACTRTLSRELPRHGIEIEGLMLQLEPGRSIHGDTGIHLARVTNIKRMDDPIRWNIVIVDTTEFWLTGGRYEHHLHDYVFANKTDAEATDTADIIGRSCYGDRLMPIVRIPDLEVGDILALLDTGAYQEVSMSNFNAMPRPATLLVTGNDATVIRRAETEEDVLRRDRIPEHLEGSP
;
A
#
# COMPACT_ATOMS: atom_id res chain seq x y z
N ALA A 1 -8.35 -18.45 -22.86
CA ALA A 1 -9.49 -17.62 -23.29
C ALA A 1 -9.09 -16.62 -24.37
N CYS A 2 -8.12 -15.72 -24.14
CA CYS A 2 -7.70 -14.67 -25.09
C CYS A 2 -7.35 -15.19 -26.49
N THR A 3 -6.48 -16.20 -26.59
CA THR A 3 -6.07 -16.76 -27.89
C THR A 3 -7.25 -17.25 -28.72
N ARG A 4 -8.18 -18.00 -28.12
CA ARG A 4 -9.39 -18.47 -28.81
C ARG A 4 -10.29 -17.34 -29.30
N THR A 5 -10.44 -16.29 -28.51
CA THR A 5 -11.24 -15.11 -28.90
C THR A 5 -10.56 -14.38 -30.06
N LEU A 6 -9.26 -14.11 -29.97
CA LEU A 6 -8.52 -13.44 -31.02
C LEU A 6 -8.51 -14.25 -32.33
N SER A 7 -8.27 -15.57 -32.26
CA SER A 7 -8.30 -16.43 -33.47
C SER A 7 -9.67 -16.45 -34.18
N ARG A 8 -10.76 -16.17 -33.44
CA ARG A 8 -12.08 -16.08 -34.02
C ARG A 8 -12.42 -14.69 -34.55
N GLU A 9 -12.02 -13.65 -33.84
CA GLU A 9 -12.45 -12.27 -34.16
C GLU A 9 -11.56 -11.61 -35.21
N LEU A 10 -10.22 -11.76 -35.13
CA LEU A 10 -9.29 -11.10 -36.04
C LEU A 10 -9.60 -11.39 -37.53
N PRO A 11 -9.84 -12.64 -37.96
CA PRO A 11 -10.22 -12.92 -39.35
C PRO A 11 -11.52 -12.28 -39.81
N ARG A 12 -12.49 -12.07 -38.88
CA ARG A 12 -13.75 -11.38 -39.20
C ARG A 12 -13.56 -9.90 -39.53
N HIS A 13 -12.44 -9.33 -39.08
CA HIS A 13 -12.02 -7.95 -39.38
C HIS A 13 -10.96 -7.88 -40.50
N GLY A 14 -10.75 -8.97 -41.23
CA GLY A 14 -9.79 -9.01 -42.35
C GLY A 14 -8.31 -9.06 -41.94
N ILE A 15 -8.06 -9.39 -40.66
CA ILE A 15 -6.69 -9.50 -40.13
C ILE A 15 -6.25 -10.96 -40.21
N GLU A 16 -5.18 -11.23 -40.98
CA GLU A 16 -4.54 -12.55 -41.03
C GLU A 16 -3.87 -12.84 -39.69
N ILE A 17 -4.05 -14.06 -39.19
CA ILE A 17 -3.48 -14.50 -37.91
C ILE A 17 -2.19 -15.31 -38.07
N GLU A 18 -1.90 -15.75 -39.28
CA GLU A 18 -0.66 -16.50 -39.57
C GLU A 18 0.56 -15.59 -39.34
N GLY A 19 1.50 -16.05 -38.53
CA GLY A 19 2.70 -15.30 -38.17
C GLY A 19 2.50 -14.23 -37.09
N LEU A 20 1.27 -14.01 -36.56
CA LEU A 20 1.07 -13.11 -35.45
C LEU A 20 1.61 -13.69 -34.13
N MET A 21 2.35 -12.90 -33.39
CA MET A 21 2.80 -13.20 -32.05
C MET A 21 1.91 -12.46 -31.05
N LEU A 22 1.28 -13.19 -30.12
CA LEU A 22 0.58 -12.60 -28.97
C LEU A 22 1.54 -12.55 -27.79
N GLN A 23 1.96 -11.36 -27.41
CA GLN A 23 2.73 -11.12 -26.19
C GLN A 23 1.78 -10.67 -25.09
N LEU A 24 1.89 -11.28 -23.90
CA LEU A 24 1.16 -10.92 -22.71
C LEU A 24 2.15 -10.46 -21.64
N GLU A 25 1.81 -9.39 -20.95
CA GLU A 25 2.60 -8.83 -19.85
C GLU A 25 1.75 -8.81 -18.56
N PRO A 26 1.45 -10.00 -17.99
CA PRO A 26 0.65 -10.07 -16.78
C PRO A 26 1.45 -9.49 -15.60
N GLY A 27 0.82 -8.64 -14.84
CA GLY A 27 1.40 -7.98 -13.66
C GLY A 27 0.57 -8.26 -12.42
N ARG A 28 -0.22 -7.30 -11.97
CA ARG A 28 -1.06 -7.37 -10.75
C ARG A 28 -1.94 -8.63 -10.69
N SER A 29 -2.45 -9.10 -11.80
CA SER A 29 -3.32 -10.28 -11.89
C SER A 29 -2.65 -11.60 -11.46
N ILE A 30 -1.32 -11.64 -11.26
CA ILE A 30 -0.62 -12.85 -10.82
C ILE A 30 -0.59 -12.98 -9.31
N HIS A 31 -0.35 -11.88 -8.59
CA HIS A 31 -0.09 -11.92 -7.14
C HIS A 31 -0.58 -10.68 -6.39
N GLY A 32 -1.39 -9.82 -7.03
CA GLY A 32 -1.92 -8.62 -6.39
C GLY A 32 -2.70 -8.93 -5.12
N ASP A 33 -3.56 -9.93 -5.18
CA ASP A 33 -4.44 -10.38 -4.12
C ASP A 33 -3.76 -11.20 -3.00
N THR A 34 -2.46 -11.48 -3.12
CA THR A 34 -1.73 -12.27 -2.13
C THR A 34 -1.11 -11.43 -1.01
N GLY A 35 -1.08 -10.12 -1.14
CA GLY A 35 -0.47 -9.22 -0.18
C GLY A 35 -1.50 -8.47 0.66
N ILE A 36 -1.17 -8.31 1.94
CA ILE A 36 -1.91 -7.48 2.88
C ILE A 36 -0.92 -6.54 3.55
N HIS A 37 -1.20 -5.23 3.54
CA HIS A 37 -0.42 -4.26 4.28
C HIS A 37 -1.13 -3.92 5.59
N LEU A 38 -0.43 -4.12 6.71
CA LEU A 38 -0.96 -3.85 8.03
C LEU A 38 -0.46 -2.50 8.53
N ALA A 39 -1.37 -1.72 9.10
CA ALA A 39 -1.06 -0.46 9.75
C ALA A 39 -1.80 -0.34 11.08
N ARG A 40 -1.18 0.28 12.06
CA ARG A 40 -1.77 0.51 13.38
C ARG A 40 -2.35 1.92 13.47
N VAL A 41 -3.52 2.06 14.03
CA VAL A 41 -4.10 3.35 14.40
C VAL A 41 -3.27 3.97 15.53
N THR A 42 -2.70 5.14 15.27
CA THR A 42 -1.84 5.87 16.21
C THR A 42 -2.54 7.06 16.85
N ASN A 43 -3.54 7.63 16.17
CA ASN A 43 -4.33 8.73 16.70
C ASN A 43 -5.69 8.82 16.00
N ILE A 44 -6.67 9.38 16.68
CA ILE A 44 -8.00 9.65 16.14
C ILE A 44 -8.39 11.07 16.53
N LYS A 45 -8.68 11.90 15.53
CA LYS A 45 -9.22 13.25 15.73
C LYS A 45 -10.68 13.26 15.32
N ARG A 46 -11.53 13.73 16.21
CA ARG A 46 -12.96 13.93 15.96
C ARG A 46 -13.23 15.42 16.03
N MET A 47 -13.77 15.99 14.97
CA MET A 47 -14.12 17.40 14.84
C MET A 47 -15.60 17.50 14.52
N ASP A 48 -16.31 18.32 15.27
CA ASP A 48 -17.75 18.52 15.10
C ASP A 48 -18.12 19.93 14.61
N ASP A 49 -17.18 20.88 14.69
CA ASP A 49 -17.36 22.28 14.29
C ASP A 49 -16.22 22.77 13.39
N PRO A 50 -16.48 23.46 12.29
CA PRO A 50 -17.78 23.80 11.72
C PRO A 50 -18.46 22.65 10.95
N ILE A 51 -17.74 21.57 10.66
CA ILE A 51 -18.22 20.39 9.94
C ILE A 51 -17.72 19.16 10.66
N ARG A 52 -18.59 18.17 10.85
CA ARG A 52 -18.19 16.88 11.40
C ARG A 52 -17.18 16.22 10.46
N TRP A 53 -15.99 15.99 10.98
CA TRP A 53 -14.91 15.35 10.23
C TRP A 53 -14.03 14.51 11.16
N ASN A 54 -13.97 13.23 10.90
CA ASN A 54 -13.10 12.32 11.63
C ASN A 54 -11.84 12.06 10.83
N ILE A 55 -10.71 12.05 11.51
CA ILE A 55 -9.41 11.72 10.94
C ILE A 55 -8.82 10.59 11.76
N VAL A 56 -8.51 9.48 11.10
CA VAL A 56 -7.79 8.33 11.68
C VAL A 56 -6.37 8.36 11.14
N ILE A 57 -5.41 8.48 12.05
CA ILE A 57 -3.98 8.52 11.71
C ILE A 57 -3.38 7.14 11.95
N VAL A 58 -2.66 6.61 10.95
CA VAL A 58 -2.03 5.29 10.99
C VAL A 58 -0.50 5.40 10.84
N ASP A 59 0.22 4.36 11.25
CA ASP A 59 1.69 4.31 11.22
C ASP A 59 2.30 3.94 9.86
N THR A 60 1.48 3.93 8.80
CA THR A 60 1.93 3.78 7.41
C THR A 60 1.91 5.10 6.65
N THR A 61 2.17 5.08 5.35
CA THR A 61 2.23 6.25 4.48
C THR A 61 1.90 5.87 3.04
N GLU A 62 1.37 6.81 2.25
CA GLU A 62 1.17 6.62 0.81
C GLU A 62 2.49 6.36 0.05
N PHE A 63 3.64 6.72 0.63
CA PHE A 63 4.95 6.44 0.06
C PHE A 63 5.36 4.97 0.16
N TRP A 64 4.65 4.19 0.98
CA TRP A 64 4.75 2.72 1.03
C TRP A 64 3.59 2.03 0.31
N LEU A 65 2.51 2.78 0.02
CA LEU A 65 1.31 2.32 -0.68
C LEU A 65 1.11 3.11 -1.97
N THR A 66 2.08 3.01 -2.85
CA THR A 66 2.19 3.86 -4.04
C THR A 66 1.09 3.66 -5.09
N GLY A 67 0.34 2.57 -5.02
CA GLY A 67 -0.77 2.30 -5.94
C GLY A 67 -1.85 3.38 -5.94
N GLY A 68 -2.22 3.89 -4.76
CA GLY A 68 -3.17 5.00 -4.64
C GLY A 68 -2.65 6.29 -5.27
N ARG A 69 -1.35 6.56 -5.11
CA ARG A 69 -0.72 7.80 -5.58
C ARG A 69 -0.49 7.84 -7.09
N TYR A 70 0.04 6.75 -7.66
CA TYR A 70 0.47 6.74 -9.06
C TYR A 70 -0.53 6.07 -10.00
N GLU A 71 -1.31 5.14 -9.50
CA GLU A 71 -2.22 4.33 -10.29
C GLU A 71 -3.69 4.64 -10.02
N HIS A 72 -3.97 5.56 -9.09
CA HIS A 72 -5.32 5.83 -8.57
C HIS A 72 -6.06 4.57 -8.09
N HIS A 73 -5.29 3.56 -7.67
CA HIS A 73 -5.82 2.31 -7.14
C HIS A 73 -6.14 2.48 -5.65
N LEU A 74 -7.40 2.45 -5.31
CA LEU A 74 -7.85 2.40 -3.92
C LEU A 74 -7.90 0.94 -3.49
N HIS A 75 -7.19 0.63 -2.41
CA HIS A 75 -7.20 -0.69 -1.81
C HIS A 75 -8.50 -0.91 -1.04
N ASP A 76 -9.04 -2.12 -1.10
CA ASP A 76 -10.02 -2.56 -0.13
C ASP A 76 -9.37 -2.66 1.26
N TYR A 77 -10.19 -2.54 2.30
CA TYR A 77 -9.68 -2.48 3.67
C TYR A 77 -10.60 -3.18 4.66
N VAL A 78 -10.01 -3.65 5.75
CA VAL A 78 -10.73 -4.12 6.94
C VAL A 78 -9.98 -3.66 8.20
N PHE A 79 -10.71 -3.47 9.29
CA PHE A 79 -10.09 -3.34 10.61
C PHE A 79 -9.96 -4.74 11.20
N ALA A 80 -8.74 -5.28 11.19
CA ALA A 80 -8.47 -6.70 11.40
C ALA A 80 -8.93 -7.23 12.77
N ASN A 81 -8.94 -6.40 13.78
CA ASN A 81 -9.44 -6.73 15.12
C ASN A 81 -10.88 -6.30 15.37
N LYS A 82 -11.59 -5.81 14.35
CA LYS A 82 -13.00 -5.33 14.42
C LYS A 82 -13.80 -5.75 13.19
N THR A 83 -13.50 -6.90 12.61
CA THR A 83 -14.12 -7.38 11.37
C THR A 83 -15.65 -7.54 11.44
N ASP A 84 -16.15 -7.88 12.62
CA ASP A 84 -17.59 -8.07 12.87
C ASP A 84 -18.30 -6.80 13.39
N ALA A 85 -17.54 -5.70 13.59
CA ALA A 85 -18.10 -4.46 14.09
C ALA A 85 -18.82 -3.70 12.96
N GLU A 86 -20.00 -3.15 13.29
CA GLU A 86 -20.75 -2.33 12.35
C GLU A 86 -20.01 -1.01 12.09
N ALA A 87 -19.92 -0.62 10.82
CA ALA A 87 -19.37 0.67 10.44
C ALA A 87 -20.41 1.78 10.68
N THR A 88 -20.26 2.50 11.77
CA THR A 88 -21.23 3.52 12.27
C THR A 88 -20.87 4.94 11.89
N ASP A 89 -19.63 5.19 11.42
CA ASP A 89 -19.14 6.53 11.11
C ASP A 89 -18.30 6.55 9.82
N THR A 90 -17.80 7.72 9.46
CA THR A 90 -16.87 7.93 8.35
C THR A 90 -15.64 8.71 8.81
N ALA A 91 -14.50 8.43 8.18
CA ALA A 91 -13.26 9.15 8.43
C ALA A 91 -12.38 9.24 7.18
N ASP A 92 -11.45 10.18 7.19
CA ASP A 92 -10.25 10.12 6.35
C ASP A 92 -9.18 9.30 7.07
N ILE A 93 -8.58 8.36 6.36
CA ILE A 93 -7.39 7.64 6.82
C ILE A 93 -6.16 8.40 6.33
N ILE A 94 -5.35 8.85 7.27
CA ILE A 94 -4.15 9.66 7.00
C ILE A 94 -2.93 8.90 7.51
N GLY A 95 -1.88 8.89 6.70
CA GLY A 95 -0.59 8.32 7.06
C GLY A 95 0.23 9.25 7.96
N ARG A 96 1.47 8.86 8.20
CA ARG A 96 2.38 9.51 9.16
C ARG A 96 3.28 10.58 8.55
N SER A 97 3.27 10.77 7.23
CA SER A 97 4.11 11.77 6.59
C SER A 97 3.49 13.16 6.61
N CYS A 98 4.32 14.21 6.47
CA CYS A 98 3.86 15.60 6.46
C CYS A 98 3.36 16.07 5.08
N TYR A 99 3.45 15.24 4.04
CA TYR A 99 3.12 15.61 2.67
C TYR A 99 1.79 15.00 2.24
N GLY A 100 0.67 15.62 2.62
CA GLY A 100 -0.65 15.29 2.07
C GLY A 100 -1.06 13.81 2.15
N ASP A 101 -0.55 13.08 3.08
CA ASP A 101 -0.55 11.62 3.22
C ASP A 101 -1.96 11.06 3.51
N ARG A 102 -2.89 11.36 2.61
CA ARG A 102 -4.29 10.96 2.70
C ARG A 102 -4.49 9.64 1.96
N LEU A 103 -4.31 8.55 2.68
CA LEU A 103 -4.38 7.20 2.14
C LEU A 103 -5.76 6.85 1.58
N MET A 104 -6.81 7.19 2.34
CA MET A 104 -8.18 6.85 1.98
C MET A 104 -9.13 7.95 2.40
N PRO A 105 -9.80 8.63 1.46
CA PRO A 105 -10.77 9.66 1.77
C PRO A 105 -12.16 9.08 2.09
N ILE A 106 -12.80 9.59 3.13
CA ILE A 106 -14.22 9.36 3.46
C ILE A 106 -14.60 7.87 3.44
N VAL A 107 -13.88 7.07 4.22
CA VAL A 107 -14.15 5.64 4.36
C VAL A 107 -15.06 5.36 5.55
N ARG A 108 -15.85 4.30 5.47
CA ARG A 108 -16.69 3.86 6.59
C ARG A 108 -15.84 3.19 7.66
N ILE A 109 -16.07 3.55 8.92
CA ILE A 109 -15.31 3.03 10.04
C ILE A 109 -16.26 2.53 11.15
N PRO A 110 -15.88 1.46 11.87
CA PRO A 110 -16.50 1.12 13.16
C PRO A 110 -16.02 2.10 14.23
N ASP A 111 -16.47 1.93 15.47
CA ASP A 111 -15.89 2.65 16.58
C ASP A 111 -14.45 2.18 16.82
N LEU A 112 -13.50 3.08 16.52
CA LEU A 112 -12.06 2.80 16.53
C LEU A 112 -11.39 3.37 17.77
N GLU A 113 -10.32 2.66 18.17
CA GLU A 113 -9.42 3.05 19.25
C GLU A 113 -7.96 3.09 18.74
N VAL A 114 -7.12 3.85 19.45
CA VAL A 114 -5.66 3.81 19.21
C VAL A 114 -5.16 2.39 19.51
N GLY A 115 -4.42 1.83 18.58
CA GLY A 115 -3.95 0.45 18.63
C GLY A 115 -4.70 -0.51 17.70
N ASP A 116 -5.87 -0.14 17.18
CA ASP A 116 -6.58 -0.94 16.19
C ASP A 116 -5.73 -1.15 14.93
N ILE A 117 -5.96 -2.24 14.24
CA ILE A 117 -5.18 -2.63 13.06
C ILE A 117 -6.02 -2.46 11.80
N LEU A 118 -5.58 -1.56 10.93
CA LEU A 118 -6.05 -1.44 9.56
C LEU A 118 -5.28 -2.42 8.68
N ALA A 119 -5.98 -3.28 7.96
CA ALA A 119 -5.45 -4.14 6.93
C ALA A 119 -5.90 -3.62 5.56
N LEU A 120 -4.96 -3.27 4.72
CA LEU A 120 -5.16 -2.87 3.33
C LEU A 120 -4.92 -4.09 2.45
N LEU A 121 -5.92 -4.46 1.65
CA LEU A 121 -5.93 -5.68 0.85
C LEU A 121 -5.31 -5.44 -0.53
N ASP A 122 -5.03 -6.51 -1.26
CA ASP A 122 -4.52 -6.49 -2.63
C ASP A 122 -3.21 -5.70 -2.82
N THR A 123 -2.34 -5.77 -1.82
CA THR A 123 -1.05 -5.07 -1.81
C THR A 123 0.11 -5.93 -2.31
N GLY A 124 -0.14 -7.12 -2.88
CA GLY A 124 0.90 -8.06 -3.29
C GLY A 124 1.72 -7.62 -4.50
N ALA A 125 1.18 -6.77 -5.37
CA ALA A 125 1.86 -6.31 -6.56
C ALA A 125 2.20 -4.83 -6.49
N TYR A 126 3.44 -4.49 -6.88
CA TYR A 126 4.03 -3.14 -7.02
C TYR A 126 4.28 -2.40 -5.70
N GLN A 127 3.54 -2.63 -4.63
CA GLN A 127 3.66 -1.85 -3.41
C GLN A 127 5.07 -1.92 -2.82
N GLU A 128 5.55 -3.11 -2.53
CA GLU A 128 6.85 -3.31 -1.90
C GLU A 128 8.03 -2.78 -2.73
N VAL A 129 8.01 -3.01 -4.04
CA VAL A 129 9.12 -2.60 -4.94
C VAL A 129 9.14 -1.11 -5.23
N SER A 130 8.02 -0.43 -5.10
CA SER A 130 7.91 1.01 -5.31
C SER A 130 7.91 1.84 -4.03
N MET A 131 8.03 1.22 -2.86
CA MET A 131 8.21 1.94 -1.60
C MET A 131 9.41 2.87 -1.65
N SER A 132 9.24 4.08 -1.16
CA SER A 132 10.34 5.05 -1.03
C SER A 132 10.66 5.34 0.44
N ASN A 133 11.87 5.86 0.66
CA ASN A 133 12.29 6.36 1.97
C ASN A 133 12.00 7.87 2.11
N PHE A 134 10.86 8.35 1.61
CA PHE A 134 10.46 9.75 1.80
C PHE A 134 10.51 10.13 3.29
N ASN A 135 11.03 11.31 3.61
CA ASN A 135 11.31 11.76 4.98
C ASN A 135 12.27 10.85 5.75
N ALA A 136 13.16 10.15 5.06
CA ALA A 136 14.10 9.17 5.65
C ALA A 136 13.39 8.05 6.46
N MET A 137 12.12 7.75 6.16
CA MET A 137 11.39 6.69 6.86
C MET A 137 11.89 5.30 6.43
N PRO A 138 12.35 4.46 7.38
CA PRO A 138 12.70 3.07 7.11
C PRO A 138 11.48 2.26 6.66
N ARG A 139 11.63 1.48 5.58
CA ARG A 139 10.57 0.63 5.04
C ARG A 139 10.25 -0.53 5.98
N PRO A 140 8.98 -0.96 6.07
CA PRO A 140 8.55 -2.04 6.95
C PRO A 140 9.11 -3.41 6.53
N ALA A 141 8.98 -4.39 7.42
CA ALA A 141 9.30 -5.79 7.13
C ALA A 141 8.25 -6.41 6.21
N THR A 142 8.67 -7.47 5.49
CA THR A 142 7.75 -8.35 4.75
C THR A 142 7.79 -9.75 5.37
N LEU A 143 6.60 -10.29 5.62
CA LEU A 143 6.41 -11.63 6.17
C LEU A 143 5.72 -12.53 5.13
N LEU A 144 6.19 -13.75 5.02
CA LEU A 144 5.47 -14.83 4.35
C LEU A 144 4.61 -15.57 5.36
N VAL A 145 3.30 -15.60 5.11
CA VAL A 145 2.34 -16.32 5.94
C VAL A 145 1.93 -17.61 5.23
N THR A 146 2.06 -18.73 5.93
CA THR A 146 1.66 -20.05 5.45
C THR A 146 0.88 -20.77 6.54
N GLY A 147 -0.44 -20.85 6.38
CA GLY A 147 -1.31 -21.33 7.46
C GLY A 147 -1.22 -20.43 8.68
N ASN A 148 -0.74 -20.98 9.80
CA ASN A 148 -0.57 -20.23 11.05
C ASN A 148 0.86 -19.72 11.29
N ASP A 149 1.77 -19.99 10.37
CA ASP A 149 3.18 -19.61 10.49
C ASP A 149 3.45 -18.30 9.74
N ALA A 150 4.21 -17.40 10.36
CA ALA A 150 4.67 -16.16 9.78
C ALA A 150 6.20 -16.08 9.83
N THR A 151 6.84 -16.01 8.67
CA THR A 151 8.29 -15.97 8.54
C THR A 151 8.72 -14.62 7.93
N VAL A 152 9.68 -13.95 8.54
CA VAL A 152 10.27 -12.73 7.98
C VAL A 152 11.10 -13.11 6.77
N ILE A 153 10.65 -12.69 5.57
CA ILE A 153 11.39 -12.88 4.30
C ILE A 153 12.17 -11.63 3.90
N ARG A 154 11.80 -10.49 4.47
CA ARG A 154 12.56 -9.24 4.40
C ARG A 154 12.43 -8.51 5.73
N ARG A 155 13.53 -8.21 6.38
CA ARG A 155 13.51 -7.43 7.62
C ARG A 155 13.13 -5.97 7.35
N ALA A 156 12.62 -5.29 8.35
CA ALA A 156 12.47 -3.83 8.28
C ALA A 156 13.85 -3.15 8.08
N GLU A 157 13.84 -2.02 7.39
CA GLU A 157 15.03 -1.16 7.34
C GLU A 157 15.29 -0.52 8.70
N THR A 158 16.56 -0.22 8.94
CA THR A 158 17.03 0.66 10.02
C THR A 158 17.33 2.04 9.45
N GLU A 159 17.53 3.03 10.30
CA GLU A 159 18.01 4.35 9.87
C GLU A 159 19.37 4.26 9.15
N GLU A 160 20.25 3.35 9.61
CA GLU A 160 21.52 3.09 8.95
C GLU A 160 21.35 2.55 7.52
N ASP A 161 20.37 1.67 7.29
CA ASP A 161 20.05 1.17 5.93
C ASP A 161 19.66 2.33 5.00
N VAL A 162 18.90 3.29 5.50
CA VAL A 162 18.47 4.47 4.74
C VAL A 162 19.64 5.36 4.40
N LEU A 163 20.52 5.63 5.37
CA LEU A 163 21.64 6.57 5.25
C LEU A 163 22.94 5.94 4.74
N ARG A 164 23.01 4.63 4.54
CA ARG A 164 24.25 3.89 4.20
C ARG A 164 25.02 4.42 2.97
N ARG A 165 24.35 5.15 2.09
CA ARG A 165 24.95 5.73 0.88
C ARG A 165 25.52 7.12 1.09
N ASP A 166 25.17 7.75 2.20
CA ASP A 166 25.61 9.10 2.52
C ASP A 166 27.07 9.09 3.00
N ARG A 167 27.76 10.16 2.76
CA ARG A 167 29.15 10.36 3.18
C ARG A 167 29.29 11.78 3.71
N ILE A 168 29.96 11.91 4.85
CA ILE A 168 30.33 13.20 5.38
C ILE A 168 31.68 13.56 4.72
N PRO A 169 31.80 14.69 4.00
CA PRO A 169 33.07 15.15 3.47
C PRO A 169 34.04 15.47 4.60
N GLU A 170 35.33 15.20 4.40
CA GLU A 170 36.41 15.41 5.42
C GLU A 170 36.38 16.82 6.06
N HIS A 171 36.06 17.86 5.27
CA HIS A 171 36.03 19.24 5.80
C HIS A 171 34.81 19.53 6.70
N LEU A 172 33.83 18.61 6.78
CA LEU A 172 32.71 18.69 7.68
C LEU A 172 32.80 17.68 8.83
N GLU A 173 33.77 16.78 8.81
CA GLU A 173 34.10 15.94 9.95
C GLU A 173 34.69 16.86 11.00
N GLY A 174 33.97 17.05 12.12
CA GLY A 174 34.44 17.90 13.21
C GLY A 174 35.82 17.46 13.67
N SER A 175 36.74 18.41 13.88
CA SER A 175 37.97 18.11 14.56
C SER A 175 37.67 17.50 15.94
N PRO A 176 38.35 16.43 16.35
CA PRO A 176 38.15 15.75 17.61
C PRO A 176 38.34 16.64 18.83
#